data_07038b68bb54cc93bb0329cbd8bc1875
#
_entry.id   07038b68bb54cc93bb0329cbd8bc1875
#
_cell.length_a   1.000
_cell.length_b   1.000
_cell.length_c   1.000
_cell.angle_alpha   90.00
_cell.angle_beta   90.00
_cell.angle_gamma   90.00
#
_symmetry.space_group_name_H-M   'P 1'
#
loop_
_entity.id
_entity.type
_entity.pdbx_description
1 polymer ?
#
loop_
_entity_poly.entity_id
_entity_poly.type
_entity_poly.pdbx_seq_one_letter_code
_entity_poly.pdbx_strand_id
1 'polypeptide(L)'
;MNKNNPLKKLKALLIILLFCVSSNAFSLETLKKISIHDGDTIRAFLKGKEVKIRLAEIDTPELKQDFGVESKKCLEKFLYGKDKKISFKFREKDKYGRLVGWLYSGNLDVNFEMVKTGCAWAYERYAETQKLFFAQSFAQRNRLGLWKNEKAIPPWVWRQEN
;
A
#
# COMPACT_ATOMS: atom_id res chain seq x y z
N MET A 1 51.47 -18.43 -29.96
CA MET A 1 50.13 -18.49 -29.30
C MET A 1 49.61 -17.07 -29.14
N ASN A 2 48.61 -16.69 -29.93
CA ASN A 2 48.16 -15.29 -30.06
C ASN A 2 47.18 -14.94 -28.92
N LYS A 3 47.63 -14.18 -27.91
CA LYS A 3 46.88 -13.82 -26.72
C LYS A 3 45.90 -12.64 -26.88
N ASN A 4 45.80 -12.09 -28.09
CA ASN A 4 44.99 -10.89 -28.35
C ASN A 4 43.84 -11.14 -29.33
N ASN A 5 42.90 -12.01 -28.98
CA ASN A 5 41.70 -12.19 -29.79
C ASN A 5 40.63 -11.19 -29.36
N PRO A 6 40.30 -10.15 -30.16
CA PRO A 6 39.35 -9.11 -29.83
C PRO A 6 37.92 -9.63 -29.55
N LEU A 7 37.58 -10.76 -30.19
CA LEU A 7 36.29 -11.44 -29.99
C LEU A 7 36.15 -12.02 -28.56
N LYS A 8 37.22 -12.47 -27.92
CA LYS A 8 37.18 -12.95 -26.52
C LYS A 8 37.03 -11.81 -25.55
N LYS A 9 37.66 -10.65 -25.80
CA LYS A 9 37.50 -9.44 -24.98
C LYS A 9 36.09 -8.86 -25.09
N LEU A 10 35.49 -8.89 -26.30
CA LEU A 10 34.12 -8.44 -26.53
C LEU A 10 33.09 -9.31 -25.81
N LYS A 11 33.28 -10.66 -25.85
CA LYS A 11 32.40 -11.61 -25.13
C LYS A 11 32.49 -11.42 -23.58
N ALA A 12 33.71 -11.19 -23.05
CA ALA A 12 33.89 -10.92 -21.64
C ALA A 12 33.24 -9.59 -21.20
N LEU A 13 33.32 -8.54 -22.03
CA LEU A 13 32.68 -7.25 -21.79
C LEU A 13 31.14 -7.35 -21.83
N LEU A 14 30.60 -8.16 -22.78
CA LEU A 14 29.17 -8.41 -22.89
C LEU A 14 28.59 -9.16 -21.65
N ILE A 15 29.37 -10.11 -21.09
CA ILE A 15 28.96 -10.86 -19.89
C ILE A 15 28.98 -9.98 -18.68
N ILE A 16 29.90 -9.02 -18.53
CA ILE A 16 29.96 -8.08 -17.40
C ILE A 16 28.80 -7.07 -17.49
N LEU A 17 28.39 -6.65 -18.70
CA LEU A 17 27.24 -5.74 -18.86
C LEU A 17 25.89 -6.40 -18.54
N LEU A 18 25.78 -7.72 -18.64
CA LEU A 18 24.54 -8.45 -18.32
C LEU A 18 24.33 -8.65 -16.81
N PHE A 19 25.35 -8.43 -15.97
CA PHE A 19 25.26 -8.64 -14.50
C PHE A 19 24.92 -7.38 -13.71
N CYS A 20 24.81 -6.22 -14.37
CA CYS A 20 24.46 -4.92 -13.71
C CYS A 20 23.00 -4.51 -13.91
N VAL A 21 22.10 -5.42 -14.25
CA VAL A 21 20.68 -5.20 -14.01
C VAL A 21 20.43 -5.45 -12.53
N SER A 22 20.73 -4.46 -11.70
CA SER A 22 20.22 -4.40 -10.33
C SER A 22 18.71 -4.42 -10.44
N SER A 23 18.11 -5.61 -10.34
CA SER A 23 16.71 -5.75 -10.06
C SER A 23 16.46 -5.02 -8.74
N ASN A 24 15.91 -3.82 -8.80
CA ASN A 24 15.22 -3.20 -7.69
C ASN A 24 14.02 -4.11 -7.36
N ALA A 25 14.30 -5.28 -6.82
CA ALA A 25 13.32 -6.13 -6.21
C ALA A 25 12.72 -5.28 -5.08
N PHE A 26 11.49 -4.81 -5.26
CA PHE A 26 10.74 -4.12 -4.22
C PHE A 26 10.65 -5.05 -3.02
N SER A 27 11.58 -4.85 -2.06
CA SER A 27 11.70 -5.69 -0.88
C SER A 27 10.48 -5.51 0.01
N LEU A 28 9.82 -6.62 0.36
CA LEU A 28 8.82 -6.64 1.40
C LEU A 28 9.51 -6.58 2.76
N GLU A 29 9.33 -5.48 3.48
CA GLU A 29 9.94 -5.23 4.77
C GLU A 29 8.96 -5.57 5.91
N THR A 30 9.40 -6.36 6.88
CA THR A 30 8.57 -6.75 8.02
C THR A 30 8.41 -5.60 9.00
N LEU A 31 7.17 -5.30 9.37
CA LEU A 31 6.82 -4.31 10.38
C LEU A 31 6.69 -4.93 11.77
N LYS A 32 7.04 -4.14 12.81
CA LYS A 32 6.87 -4.50 14.21
C LYS A 32 6.17 -3.37 14.98
N LYS A 33 5.57 -3.67 16.14
CA LYS A 33 4.93 -2.69 17.05
C LYS A 33 3.99 -1.73 16.30
N ILE A 34 3.02 -2.29 15.59
CA ILE A 34 2.08 -1.51 14.78
C ILE A 34 1.05 -0.86 15.70
N SER A 35 0.81 0.43 15.49
CA SER A 35 -0.33 1.18 16.05
C SER A 35 -1.10 1.87 14.93
N ILE A 36 -2.42 1.78 14.96
CA ILE A 36 -3.30 2.27 13.90
C ILE A 36 -3.83 3.65 14.30
N HIS A 37 -3.57 4.64 13.44
CA HIS A 37 -4.06 6.01 13.67
C HIS A 37 -5.51 6.16 13.18
N ASP A 38 -5.74 5.84 11.92
CA ASP A 38 -7.04 5.87 11.23
C ASP A 38 -7.14 4.69 10.24
N GLY A 39 -8.09 4.74 9.29
CA GLY A 39 -8.32 3.65 8.35
C GLY A 39 -7.20 3.41 7.31
N ASP A 40 -6.28 4.35 7.11
CA ASP A 40 -5.22 4.25 6.11
C ASP A 40 -3.84 4.73 6.56
N THR A 41 -3.71 5.07 7.83
CA THR A 41 -2.45 5.55 8.41
C THR A 41 -2.09 4.77 9.66
N ILE A 42 -0.85 4.27 9.70
CA ILE A 42 -0.31 3.54 10.85
C ILE A 42 1.04 4.13 11.29
N ARG A 43 1.44 3.83 12.53
CA ARG A 43 2.82 3.91 12.99
C ARG A 43 3.35 2.50 13.19
N ALA A 44 4.61 2.28 12.87
CA ALA A 44 5.26 0.98 13.04
C ALA A 44 6.77 1.12 13.19
N PHE A 45 7.43 0.06 13.63
CA PHE A 45 8.89 -0.04 13.58
C PHE A 45 9.31 -0.77 12.31
N LEU A 46 10.12 -0.09 11.50
CA LEU A 46 10.74 -0.59 10.28
C LEU A 46 12.25 -0.50 10.44
N LYS A 47 12.96 -1.64 10.37
CA LYS A 47 14.43 -1.70 10.57
C LYS A 47 14.89 -1.01 11.86
N GLY A 48 14.13 -1.16 12.95
CA GLY A 48 14.45 -0.60 14.26
C GLY A 48 14.13 0.89 14.46
N LYS A 49 13.57 1.57 13.45
CA LYS A 49 13.14 2.97 13.52
C LYS A 49 11.63 3.09 13.47
N GLU A 50 11.08 3.99 14.26
CA GLU A 50 9.65 4.31 14.17
C GLU A 50 9.38 5.12 12.89
N VAL A 51 8.34 4.72 12.16
CA VAL A 51 7.90 5.35 10.90
C VAL A 51 6.40 5.54 10.91
N LYS A 52 5.92 6.58 10.23
CA LYS A 52 4.50 6.77 9.90
C LYS A 52 4.27 6.32 8.46
N ILE A 53 3.31 5.44 8.26
CA ILE A 53 3.00 4.82 6.97
C ILE A 53 1.60 5.22 6.55
N ARG A 54 1.44 5.68 5.30
CA ARG A 54 0.17 5.94 4.61
C ARG A 54 -0.06 4.85 3.57
N LEU A 55 -1.18 4.19 3.62
CA LEU A 55 -1.55 3.18 2.62
C LEU A 55 -1.72 3.84 1.25
N ALA A 56 -1.05 3.31 0.24
CA ALA A 56 -1.04 3.85 -1.12
C ALA A 56 -2.38 3.60 -1.83
N GLU A 57 -2.74 4.48 -2.76
CA GLU A 57 -3.84 4.34 -3.71
C GLU A 57 -5.25 4.28 -3.12
N ILE A 58 -5.40 4.33 -1.80
CA ILE A 58 -6.71 4.34 -1.13
C ILE A 58 -6.86 5.59 -0.27
N ASP A 59 -8.10 5.96 0.02
CA ASP A 59 -8.43 7.02 0.98
C ASP A 59 -9.60 6.56 1.86
N THR A 60 -9.51 6.80 3.15
CA THR A 60 -10.52 6.34 4.10
C THR A 60 -11.24 7.52 4.74
N PRO A 61 -12.51 7.35 5.11
CA PRO A 61 -13.21 8.36 5.89
C PRO A 61 -12.38 8.78 7.10
N GLU A 62 -12.32 10.10 7.35
CA GLU A 62 -11.65 10.68 8.50
C GLU A 62 -12.32 10.20 9.79
N LEU A 63 -11.59 10.17 10.92
CA LEU A 63 -12.15 9.66 12.20
C LEU A 63 -13.44 10.36 12.63
N LYS A 64 -13.64 11.64 12.24
CA LYS A 64 -14.85 12.43 12.53
C LYS A 64 -15.90 12.36 11.41
N GLN A 65 -15.59 11.74 10.30
CA GLN A 65 -16.49 11.51 9.19
C GLN A 65 -17.32 10.24 9.43
N ASP A 66 -18.52 10.19 8.85
CA ASP A 66 -19.32 8.96 8.81
C ASP A 66 -18.47 7.77 8.34
N PHE A 67 -18.55 6.65 9.03
CA PHE A 67 -17.79 5.45 8.79
C PHE A 67 -16.27 5.53 9.08
N GLY A 68 -15.76 6.61 9.63
CA GLY A 68 -14.32 6.76 9.92
C GLY A 68 -13.81 5.78 10.97
N VAL A 69 -14.57 5.63 12.06
CA VAL A 69 -14.23 4.67 13.13
C VAL A 69 -14.35 3.23 12.64
N GLU A 70 -15.35 2.92 11.83
CA GLU A 70 -15.55 1.60 11.22
C GLU A 70 -14.42 1.27 10.25
N SER A 71 -13.98 2.24 9.44
CA SER A 71 -12.82 2.09 8.54
C SER A 71 -11.55 1.74 9.32
N LYS A 72 -11.28 2.42 10.43
CA LYS A 72 -10.18 2.08 11.34
C LYS A 72 -10.29 0.65 11.87
N LYS A 73 -11.47 0.24 12.33
CA LYS A 73 -11.74 -1.15 12.78
C LYS A 73 -11.53 -2.18 11.68
N CYS A 74 -11.84 -1.85 10.41
CA CYS A 74 -11.50 -2.71 9.28
C CYS A 74 -9.99 -2.95 9.19
N LEU A 75 -9.19 -1.88 9.25
CA LEU A 75 -7.74 -2.00 9.20
C LEU A 75 -7.20 -2.83 10.39
N GLU A 76 -7.73 -2.61 11.60
CA GLU A 76 -7.40 -3.40 12.79
C GLU A 76 -7.66 -4.90 12.55
N LYS A 77 -8.79 -5.25 11.96
CA LYS A 77 -9.14 -6.64 11.64
C LYS A 77 -8.16 -7.30 10.67
N PHE A 78 -7.62 -6.55 9.72
CA PHE A 78 -6.63 -7.07 8.76
C PHE A 78 -5.23 -7.19 9.37
N LEU A 79 -4.84 -6.28 10.27
CA LEU A 79 -3.48 -6.20 10.81
C LEU A 79 -3.30 -6.97 12.12
N TYR A 80 -4.33 -7.04 13.01
CA TYR A 80 -4.22 -7.72 14.29
C TYR A 80 -4.69 -9.17 14.21
N GLY A 81 -4.02 -10.04 14.96
CA GLY A 81 -4.31 -11.47 15.08
C GLY A 81 -3.04 -12.27 15.42
N LYS A 82 -3.21 -13.48 15.97
CA LYS A 82 -2.09 -14.37 16.27
C LYS A 82 -1.32 -14.69 15.00
N ASP A 83 0.01 -14.61 15.09
CA ASP A 83 0.96 -15.04 14.05
C ASP A 83 0.89 -14.31 12.71
N LYS A 84 0.19 -13.15 12.63
CA LYS A 84 0.16 -12.35 11.42
C LYS A 84 1.49 -11.64 11.21
N LYS A 85 2.20 -12.03 10.17
CA LYS A 85 3.38 -11.30 9.67
C LYS A 85 2.88 -10.15 8.80
N ILE A 86 3.07 -8.91 9.26
CA ILE A 86 2.75 -7.73 8.48
C ILE A 86 3.99 -7.25 7.75
N SER A 87 3.86 -7.09 6.44
CA SER A 87 4.94 -6.63 5.57
C SER A 87 4.53 -5.35 4.85
N PHE A 88 5.52 -4.53 4.52
CA PHE A 88 5.36 -3.26 3.85
C PHE A 88 6.16 -3.23 2.56
N LYS A 89 5.51 -2.83 1.47
CA LYS A 89 6.14 -2.54 0.18
C LYS A 89 6.18 -1.03 0.01
N PHE A 90 7.37 -0.46 0.08
CA PHE A 90 7.58 0.98 -0.09
C PHE A 90 7.32 1.42 -1.53
N ARG A 91 6.67 2.58 -1.71
CA ARG A 91 6.50 3.28 -2.99
C ARG A 91 7.30 4.58 -2.99
N GLU A 92 6.98 5.48 -2.09
CA GLU A 92 7.55 6.83 -2.04
C GLU A 92 7.46 7.43 -0.63
N LYS A 93 8.08 8.59 -0.44
CA LYS A 93 7.94 9.41 0.76
C LYS A 93 7.16 10.68 0.41
N ASP A 94 6.09 10.96 1.14
CA ASP A 94 5.28 12.14 0.88
C ASP A 94 5.91 13.42 1.49
N LYS A 95 5.31 14.56 1.15
CA LYS A 95 5.74 15.89 1.62
C LYS A 95 5.64 16.07 3.15
N TYR A 96 4.90 15.22 3.84
CA TYR A 96 4.77 15.22 5.30
C TYR A 96 5.73 14.26 5.98
N GLY A 97 6.60 13.60 5.22
CA GLY A 97 7.60 12.66 5.72
C GLY A 97 7.07 11.24 5.99
N ARG A 98 5.80 10.93 5.63
CA ARG A 98 5.25 9.58 5.75
C ARG A 98 5.80 8.69 4.63
N LEU A 99 6.00 7.41 4.95
CA LEU A 99 6.26 6.40 3.94
C LEU A 99 4.92 5.99 3.31
N VAL A 100 4.82 6.07 1.98
CA VAL A 100 3.63 5.65 1.24
C VAL A 100 3.88 4.29 0.61
N GLY A 101 2.91 3.37 0.70
CA GLY A 101 3.07 2.04 0.12
C GLY A 101 1.94 1.08 0.44
N TRP A 102 2.20 -0.20 0.20
CA TRP A 102 1.22 -1.27 0.37
C TRP A 102 1.56 -2.11 1.60
N LEU A 103 0.52 -2.49 2.35
CA LEU A 103 0.61 -3.42 3.46
C LEU A 103 0.15 -4.82 3.02
N TYR A 104 0.82 -5.81 3.55
CA TYR A 104 0.46 -7.21 3.36
C TYR A 104 0.35 -7.90 4.73
N SER A 105 -0.72 -8.64 4.94
CA SER A 105 -0.92 -9.52 6.10
C SER A 105 -0.78 -10.97 5.62
N GLY A 106 0.42 -11.55 5.76
CA GLY A 106 0.79 -12.75 5.00
C GLY A 106 0.76 -12.46 3.50
N ASN A 107 -0.07 -13.19 2.76
CA ASN A 107 -0.28 -12.99 1.32
C ASN A 107 -1.45 -12.06 0.98
N LEU A 108 -2.16 -11.54 1.98
CA LEU A 108 -3.31 -10.67 1.79
C LEU A 108 -2.86 -9.23 1.49
N ASP A 109 -3.25 -8.67 0.35
CA ASP A 109 -3.07 -7.26 0.02
C ASP A 109 -4.10 -6.43 0.82
N VAL A 110 -3.64 -5.79 1.90
CA VAL A 110 -4.51 -5.05 2.83
C VAL A 110 -5.16 -3.85 2.16
N ASN A 111 -4.42 -3.10 1.32
CA ASN A 111 -4.95 -1.95 0.60
C ASN A 111 -6.13 -2.37 -0.31
N PHE A 112 -5.98 -3.47 -1.03
CA PHE A 112 -7.03 -4.03 -1.87
C PHE A 112 -8.24 -4.50 -1.07
N GLU A 113 -8.04 -5.22 0.03
CA GLU A 113 -9.14 -5.72 0.85
C GLU A 113 -9.91 -4.59 1.55
N MET A 114 -9.24 -3.50 1.94
CA MET A 114 -9.90 -2.30 2.48
C MET A 114 -10.93 -1.75 1.47
N VAL A 115 -10.57 -1.64 0.19
CA VAL A 115 -11.49 -1.16 -0.87
C VAL A 115 -12.57 -2.20 -1.15
N LYS A 116 -12.20 -3.47 -1.33
CA LYS A 116 -13.11 -4.56 -1.69
C LYS A 116 -14.21 -4.80 -0.65
N THR A 117 -13.89 -4.59 0.63
CA THR A 117 -14.86 -4.72 1.73
C THR A 117 -15.66 -3.43 1.99
N GLY A 118 -15.43 -2.38 1.21
CA GLY A 118 -16.08 -1.09 1.37
C GLY A 118 -15.61 -0.32 2.60
N CYS A 119 -14.37 -0.52 3.03
CA CYS A 119 -13.78 0.20 4.16
C CYS A 119 -12.91 1.39 3.72
N ALA A 120 -12.64 1.51 2.42
CA ALA A 120 -11.88 2.60 1.82
C ALA A 120 -12.41 2.92 0.43
N TRP A 121 -12.13 4.11 -0.03
CA TRP A 121 -12.27 4.52 -1.43
C TRP A 121 -10.99 4.17 -2.21
N ALA A 122 -11.09 3.79 -3.47
CA ALA A 122 -9.98 3.90 -4.41
C ALA A 122 -9.72 5.38 -4.65
N TYR A 123 -8.51 5.86 -4.35
CA TYR A 123 -8.21 7.28 -4.44
C TYR A 123 -7.82 7.66 -5.87
N GLU A 124 -8.77 8.08 -6.68
CA GLU A 124 -8.63 8.32 -8.13
C GLU A 124 -7.39 9.14 -8.50
N ARG A 125 -7.05 10.15 -7.70
CA ARG A 125 -5.88 11.00 -7.95
C ARG A 125 -4.55 10.26 -7.90
N TYR A 126 -4.48 9.14 -7.16
CA TYR A 126 -3.25 8.39 -6.89
C TYR A 126 -3.34 6.91 -7.22
N ALA A 127 -4.55 6.41 -7.50
CA ALA A 127 -4.76 5.01 -7.85
C ALA A 127 -4.37 4.76 -9.31
N GLU A 128 -3.27 4.04 -9.50
CA GLU A 128 -2.79 3.63 -10.82
C GLU A 128 -3.32 2.23 -11.19
N THR A 129 -3.82 1.51 -10.19
CA THR A 129 -4.16 0.10 -10.32
C THR A 129 -5.65 -0.11 -10.60
N GLN A 130 -5.99 -0.53 -11.82
CA GLN A 130 -7.37 -0.83 -12.25
C GLN A 130 -8.11 -1.78 -11.29
N LYS A 131 -7.40 -2.72 -10.64
CA LYS A 131 -7.99 -3.67 -9.70
C LYS A 131 -8.72 -3.00 -8.52
N LEU A 132 -8.27 -1.80 -8.07
CA LEU A 132 -8.92 -1.08 -6.99
C LEU A 132 -10.28 -0.51 -7.41
N PHE A 133 -10.41 -0.03 -8.64
CA PHE A 133 -11.70 0.45 -9.17
C PHE A 133 -12.69 -0.69 -9.36
N PHE A 134 -12.22 -1.87 -9.78
CA PHE A 134 -13.08 -3.06 -9.82
C PHE A 134 -13.51 -3.50 -8.41
N ALA A 135 -12.59 -3.46 -7.43
CA ALA A 135 -12.90 -3.77 -6.04
C ALA A 135 -13.92 -2.78 -5.46
N GLN A 136 -13.78 -1.48 -5.72
CA GLN A 136 -14.74 -0.46 -5.32
C GLN A 136 -16.11 -0.69 -5.96
N SER A 137 -16.15 -0.93 -7.27
CA SER A 137 -17.41 -1.22 -7.99
C SER A 137 -18.08 -2.48 -7.45
N PHE A 138 -17.31 -3.49 -7.07
CA PHE A 138 -17.84 -4.68 -6.39
C PHE A 138 -18.45 -4.32 -5.04
N ALA A 139 -17.73 -3.55 -4.19
CA ALA A 139 -18.23 -3.13 -2.88
C ALA A 139 -19.51 -2.28 -2.99
N GLN A 140 -19.58 -1.37 -3.96
CA GLN A 140 -20.74 -0.52 -4.25
C GLN A 140 -21.98 -1.36 -4.64
N ARG A 141 -21.83 -2.24 -5.63
CA ARG A 141 -22.95 -3.10 -6.09
C ARG A 141 -23.50 -4.01 -4.99
N ASN A 142 -22.62 -4.44 -4.08
CA ASN A 142 -23.01 -5.31 -2.96
C ASN A 142 -23.35 -4.53 -1.68
N ARG A 143 -23.35 -3.19 -1.72
CA ARG A 143 -23.63 -2.31 -0.58
C ARG A 143 -22.78 -2.65 0.66
N LEU A 144 -21.48 -2.90 0.47
CA LEU A 144 -20.57 -3.27 1.54
C LEU A 144 -20.02 -2.03 2.27
N GLY A 145 -19.79 -2.17 3.57
CA GLY A 145 -19.14 -1.15 4.38
C GLY A 145 -19.79 0.22 4.27
N LEU A 146 -19.00 1.24 3.90
CA LEU A 146 -19.44 2.63 3.69
C LEU A 146 -20.52 2.77 2.60
N TRP A 147 -20.59 1.83 1.65
CA TRP A 147 -21.55 1.82 0.55
C TRP A 147 -22.96 1.37 0.95
N LYS A 148 -23.21 1.05 2.22
CA LYS A 148 -24.54 0.92 2.79
C LYS A 148 -25.26 2.27 2.83
N ASN A 149 -24.51 3.36 2.95
CA ASN A 149 -25.00 4.72 2.84
C ASN A 149 -24.89 5.17 1.36
N GLU A 150 -26.00 5.38 0.69
CA GLU A 150 -26.06 5.85 -0.71
C GLU A 150 -25.49 7.27 -0.88
N LYS A 151 -25.39 8.03 0.23
CA LYS A 151 -24.85 9.39 0.29
C LYS A 151 -23.43 9.43 0.87
N ALA A 152 -22.68 8.34 0.76
CA ALA A 152 -21.29 8.33 1.26
C ALA A 152 -20.47 9.42 0.58
N ILE A 153 -19.84 10.28 1.37
CA ILE A 153 -19.02 11.41 0.90
C ILE A 153 -17.57 10.96 0.82
N PRO A 154 -16.86 11.19 -0.30
CA PRO A 154 -15.43 10.90 -0.40
C PRO A 154 -14.61 11.70 0.62
N PRO A 155 -13.56 11.12 1.24
CA PRO A 155 -12.77 11.81 2.27
C PRO A 155 -12.15 13.11 1.77
N TRP A 156 -11.72 13.16 0.52
CA TRP A 156 -11.13 14.38 -0.09
C TRP A 156 -12.14 15.50 -0.31
N VAL A 157 -13.43 15.18 -0.46
CA VAL A 157 -14.52 16.17 -0.49
C VAL A 157 -14.83 16.64 0.93
N TRP A 158 -14.99 15.71 1.86
CA TRP A 158 -15.26 16.01 3.27
C TRP A 158 -14.20 16.95 3.88
N ARG A 159 -12.91 16.75 3.57
CA ARG A 159 -11.81 17.64 4.02
C ARG A 159 -11.85 19.06 3.46
N GLN A 160 -12.62 19.32 2.40
CA GLN A 160 -12.79 20.68 1.86
C GLN A 160 -13.90 21.45 2.57
N GLU A 161 -14.81 20.71 3.24
CA GLU A 161 -16.00 21.28 3.87
C GLU A 161 -15.83 21.39 5.41
N ASN A 162 -14.77 20.80 5.99
CA ASN A 162 -14.50 20.73 7.43
C ASN A 162 -13.02 21.02 7.75
#